data_82d32f8fc2b02bdb6536ee262e8e7506
#
_entry.id   82d32f8fc2b02bdb6536ee262e8e7506
#
_cell.length_a   1.000
_cell.length_b   1.000
_cell.length_c   1.000
_cell.angle_alpha   90.00
_cell.angle_beta   90.00
_cell.angle_gamma   90.00
#
_symmetry.space_group_name_H-M   'P 1'
#
loop_
_entity.id
_entity.type
_entity.pdbx_description
1 polymer ?
#
loop_
_entity_poly.entity_id
_entity_poly.type
_entity_poly.pdbx_seq_one_letter_code
_entity_poly.pdbx_strand_id
1 'polypeptide(L)'
;MNKIIPAILATDISDLELKVAQIPDEVKLVHIDILEKDIYTDIDIDFEAHIMTKEPDKFASLWVERGAKGVIVHKLSENILHLKNRTKLGLGIEFNVPLEEMLPSIAKVDFIHLMSIAQMGEQGHPFESGIFDRIKKVREKFPQVEISVDGGINTDNYQKLLDLGVNKLVVGSGFKKLWNSLTKK
;
A
#
# COMPACT_ATOMS: atom_id res chain seq x y z
N MET A 1 13.03 6.49 -8.88
CA MET A 1 11.62 6.30 -9.28
C MET A 1 10.96 5.07 -8.67
N ASN A 2 11.71 4.05 -8.25
CA ASN A 2 11.16 2.80 -7.65
C ASN A 2 10.38 2.98 -6.32
N LYS A 3 10.22 4.22 -5.84
CA LYS A 3 9.49 4.51 -4.59
C LYS A 3 8.01 4.87 -4.82
N ILE A 4 7.60 5.14 -6.06
CA ILE A 4 6.23 5.53 -6.40
C ILE A 4 5.54 4.34 -7.04
N ILE A 5 4.51 3.83 -6.35
CA ILE A 5 3.78 2.62 -6.68
C ILE A 5 2.36 3.03 -7.08
N PRO A 6 1.90 2.72 -8.30
CA PRO A 6 0.51 2.98 -8.68
C PRO A 6 -0.46 2.07 -7.93
N ALA A 7 -1.51 2.64 -7.34
CA ALA A 7 -2.60 1.90 -6.72
C ALA A 7 -3.72 1.63 -7.72
N ILE A 8 -4.16 0.40 -7.77
CA ILE A 8 -5.24 -0.08 -8.63
C ILE A 8 -6.40 -0.57 -7.76
N LEU A 9 -7.48 0.17 -7.76
CA LEU A 9 -8.78 -0.26 -7.24
C LEU A 9 -9.66 -0.61 -8.43
N ALA A 10 -9.89 -1.90 -8.67
CA ALA A 10 -10.67 -2.40 -9.80
C ALA A 10 -12.12 -2.68 -9.41
N THR A 11 -13.05 -2.46 -10.33
CA THR A 11 -14.49 -2.77 -10.17
C THR A 11 -14.87 -4.16 -10.72
N ASP A 12 -14.09 -4.63 -11.70
CA ASP A 12 -14.19 -5.94 -12.34
C ASP A 12 -12.87 -6.31 -13.05
N ILE A 13 -12.83 -7.48 -13.68
CA ILE A 13 -11.63 -7.99 -14.37
C ILE A 13 -11.22 -7.09 -15.53
N SER A 14 -12.17 -6.65 -16.35
CA SER A 14 -11.87 -5.79 -17.50
C SER A 14 -11.32 -4.44 -17.08
N ASP A 15 -11.82 -3.87 -15.97
CA ASP A 15 -11.28 -2.64 -15.38
C ASP A 15 -9.87 -2.83 -14.83
N LEU A 16 -9.59 -4.00 -14.21
CA LEU A 16 -8.24 -4.35 -13.76
C LEU A 16 -7.25 -4.39 -14.94
N GLU A 17 -7.60 -5.11 -16.00
CA GLU A 17 -6.78 -5.23 -17.21
C GLU A 17 -6.52 -3.87 -17.87
N LEU A 18 -7.56 -3.04 -18.00
CA LEU A 18 -7.41 -1.68 -18.54
C LEU A 18 -6.49 -0.80 -17.70
N LYS A 19 -6.60 -0.87 -16.38
CA LYS A 19 -5.74 -0.08 -15.48
C LYS A 19 -4.30 -0.56 -15.51
N VAL A 20 -4.07 -1.87 -15.54
CA VAL A 20 -2.72 -2.45 -15.69
C VAL A 20 -2.10 -2.06 -17.03
N ALA A 21 -2.84 -2.11 -18.13
CA ALA A 21 -2.36 -1.72 -19.46
C ALA A 21 -1.97 -0.22 -19.58
N GLN A 22 -2.42 0.63 -18.64
CA GLN A 22 -2.06 2.05 -18.60
C GLN A 22 -0.81 2.34 -17.74
N ILE A 23 -0.26 1.32 -17.07
CA ILE A 23 0.93 1.47 -16.24
C ILE A 23 2.17 1.62 -17.15
N PRO A 24 3.04 2.61 -16.92
CA PRO A 24 4.28 2.77 -17.69
C PRO A 24 5.21 1.56 -17.52
N ASP A 25 5.91 1.17 -18.59
CA ASP A 25 6.82 0.00 -18.64
C ASP A 25 7.98 0.08 -17.60
N GLU A 26 8.32 1.29 -17.17
CA GLU A 26 9.35 1.53 -16.16
C GLU A 26 8.89 1.17 -14.74
N VAL A 27 7.60 1.08 -14.50
CA VAL A 27 7.03 0.63 -13.22
C VAL A 27 7.21 -0.88 -13.11
N LYS A 28 7.72 -1.34 -11.97
CA LYS A 28 8.00 -2.77 -11.74
C LYS A 28 7.11 -3.41 -10.70
N LEU A 29 6.32 -2.61 -9.98
CA LEU A 29 5.43 -3.07 -8.92
C LEU A 29 4.16 -2.23 -8.95
N VAL A 30 3.02 -2.87 -8.87
CA VAL A 30 1.71 -2.22 -8.65
C VAL A 30 1.14 -2.62 -7.30
N HIS A 31 0.31 -1.77 -6.75
CA HIS A 31 -0.45 -2.01 -5.53
C HIS A 31 -1.90 -2.28 -5.91
N ILE A 32 -2.45 -3.42 -5.50
CA ILE A 32 -3.82 -3.80 -5.82
C ILE A 32 -4.66 -3.73 -4.55
N ASP A 33 -5.66 -2.87 -4.56
CA ASP A 33 -6.66 -2.73 -3.50
C ASP A 33 -7.72 -3.82 -3.62
N ILE A 34 -7.82 -4.68 -2.61
CA ILE A 34 -8.77 -5.78 -2.55
C ILE A 34 -9.82 -5.49 -1.49
N LEU A 35 -11.04 -5.25 -1.94
CA LEU A 35 -12.23 -5.10 -1.11
C LEU A 35 -12.95 -6.47 -0.96
N GLU A 36 -14.27 -6.46 -0.82
CA GLU A 36 -15.07 -7.67 -0.60
C GLU A 36 -15.16 -8.61 -1.82
N LYS A 37 -14.81 -8.12 -3.02
CA LYS A 37 -14.83 -8.92 -4.25
C LYS A 37 -13.43 -9.40 -4.60
N ASP A 38 -13.33 -10.66 -4.99
CA ASP A 38 -12.11 -11.23 -5.53
C ASP A 38 -12.01 -10.96 -7.03
N ILE A 39 -11.38 -9.83 -7.38
CA ILE A 39 -11.15 -9.42 -8.77
C ILE A 39 -9.70 -9.72 -9.11
N TYR A 40 -9.47 -10.74 -9.93
CA TYR A 40 -8.13 -11.19 -10.31
C TYR A 40 -8.09 -11.64 -11.77
N THR A 41 -6.99 -11.33 -12.43
CA THR A 41 -6.54 -11.90 -13.69
C THR A 41 -5.02 -12.02 -13.63
N ASP A 42 -4.42 -12.86 -14.47
CA ASP A 42 -2.97 -12.92 -14.60
C ASP A 42 -2.45 -11.62 -15.22
N ILE A 43 -1.48 -11.00 -14.54
CA ILE A 43 -0.86 -9.75 -14.96
C ILE A 43 0.66 -9.93 -15.05
N ASP A 44 1.26 -9.38 -16.09
CA ASP A 44 2.71 -9.47 -16.34
C ASP A 44 3.48 -8.29 -15.69
N ILE A 45 3.19 -8.04 -14.42
CA ILE A 45 3.89 -7.07 -13.59
C ILE A 45 3.85 -7.55 -12.14
N ASP A 46 4.93 -7.33 -11.38
CA ASP A 46 4.92 -7.64 -9.96
C ASP A 46 3.85 -6.83 -9.23
N PHE A 47 3.20 -7.43 -8.24
CA PHE A 47 2.16 -6.75 -7.46
C PHE A 47 2.25 -7.03 -5.97
N GLU A 48 1.79 -6.08 -5.17
CA GLU A 48 1.47 -6.26 -3.76
C GLU A 48 -0.05 -6.14 -3.56
N ALA A 49 -0.59 -6.90 -2.61
CA ALA A 49 -2.03 -7.03 -2.37
C ALA A 49 -2.41 -6.34 -1.05
N HIS A 50 -3.27 -5.35 -1.10
CA HIS A 50 -3.79 -4.65 0.08
C HIS A 50 -5.19 -5.17 0.41
N ILE A 51 -5.27 -5.95 1.47
CA ILE A 51 -6.48 -6.70 1.85
C ILE A 51 -7.34 -5.87 2.80
N MET A 52 -8.44 -5.34 2.29
CA MET A 52 -9.41 -4.54 3.02
C MET A 52 -10.77 -5.24 3.13
N THR A 53 -10.77 -6.56 3.38
CA THR A 53 -11.97 -7.41 3.44
C THR A 53 -12.31 -7.82 4.86
N LYS A 54 -13.52 -8.34 5.05
CA LYS A 54 -13.96 -8.95 6.32
C LYS A 54 -13.36 -10.33 6.57
N GLU A 55 -12.80 -10.98 5.53
CA GLU A 55 -12.15 -12.28 5.57
C GLU A 55 -10.64 -12.20 5.22
N PRO A 56 -9.83 -11.42 5.99
CA PRO A 56 -8.45 -11.13 5.59
C PRO A 56 -7.57 -12.37 5.47
N ASP A 57 -7.74 -13.38 6.32
CA ASP A 57 -6.95 -14.62 6.30
C ASP A 57 -7.13 -15.38 4.97
N LYS A 58 -8.37 -15.48 4.50
CA LYS A 58 -8.72 -16.16 3.24
C LYS A 58 -8.12 -15.43 2.05
N PHE A 59 -8.37 -14.12 1.96
CA PHE A 59 -7.88 -13.31 0.84
C PHE A 59 -6.35 -13.20 0.83
N ALA A 60 -5.72 -12.99 1.98
CA ALA A 60 -4.27 -12.92 2.07
C ALA A 60 -3.61 -14.22 1.57
N SER A 61 -4.09 -15.38 2.00
CA SER A 61 -3.59 -16.68 1.54
C SER A 61 -3.75 -16.85 0.03
N LEU A 62 -4.94 -16.54 -0.49
CA LEU A 62 -5.25 -16.64 -1.92
C LEU A 62 -4.33 -15.75 -2.78
N TRP A 63 -4.10 -14.51 -2.36
CA TRP A 63 -3.27 -13.58 -3.12
C TRP A 63 -1.78 -13.90 -3.03
N VAL A 64 -1.33 -14.53 -1.94
CA VAL A 64 0.02 -15.12 -1.86
C VAL A 64 0.18 -16.26 -2.87
N GLU A 65 -0.82 -17.12 -3.01
CA GLU A 65 -0.81 -18.22 -4.00
C GLU A 65 -0.75 -17.70 -5.44
N ARG A 66 -1.32 -16.54 -5.70
CA ARG A 66 -1.27 -15.82 -6.99
C ARG A 66 0.05 -15.09 -7.24
N GLY A 67 1.01 -15.15 -6.32
CA GLY A 67 2.34 -14.60 -6.49
C GLY A 67 2.56 -13.18 -5.99
N ALA A 68 1.68 -12.66 -5.12
CA ALA A 68 1.86 -11.35 -4.51
C ALA A 68 3.24 -11.23 -3.85
N LYS A 69 4.02 -10.19 -4.21
CA LYS A 69 5.35 -9.90 -3.63
C LYS A 69 5.26 -9.30 -2.22
N GLY A 70 4.10 -8.81 -1.87
CA GLY A 70 3.75 -8.33 -0.54
C GLY A 70 2.26 -8.47 -0.30
N VAL A 71 1.86 -8.70 0.95
CA VAL A 71 0.47 -8.68 1.38
C VAL A 71 0.35 -7.72 2.56
N ILE A 72 -0.62 -6.83 2.48
CA ILE A 72 -0.91 -5.82 3.50
C ILE A 72 -2.26 -6.16 4.11
N VAL A 73 -2.31 -6.22 5.43
CA VAL A 73 -3.52 -6.50 6.22
C VAL A 73 -3.63 -5.54 7.40
N HIS A 74 -4.82 -5.21 7.82
CA HIS A 74 -5.07 -4.30 8.96
C HIS A 74 -5.18 -5.03 10.31
N LYS A 75 -5.24 -6.37 10.27
CA LYS A 75 -5.30 -7.20 11.47
C LYS A 75 -4.44 -8.44 11.28
N LEU A 76 -3.60 -8.72 12.27
CA LEU A 76 -2.75 -9.91 12.27
C LEU A 76 -3.45 -11.07 12.97
N SER A 77 -3.42 -12.24 12.35
CA SER A 77 -3.76 -13.54 12.91
C SER A 77 -2.54 -14.46 12.85
N GLU A 78 -2.58 -15.62 13.48
CA GLU A 78 -1.53 -16.63 13.35
C GLU A 78 -1.37 -17.10 11.90
N ASN A 79 -2.47 -17.32 11.19
CA ASN A 79 -2.46 -17.71 9.78
C ASN A 79 -1.76 -16.68 8.90
N ILE A 80 -2.09 -15.40 9.11
CA ILE A 80 -1.45 -14.28 8.37
C ILE A 80 0.06 -14.21 8.69
N LEU A 81 0.45 -14.35 9.95
CA LEU A 81 1.87 -14.33 10.33
C LEU A 81 2.68 -15.46 9.67
N HIS A 82 2.09 -16.63 9.44
CA HIS A 82 2.72 -17.72 8.70
C HIS A 82 3.03 -17.38 7.23
N LEU A 83 2.29 -16.45 6.61
CA LEU A 83 2.53 -16.00 5.22
C LEU A 83 3.87 -15.28 5.05
N LYS A 84 4.46 -14.76 6.11
CA LYS A 84 5.77 -14.11 6.12
C LYS A 84 6.90 -14.98 5.55
N ASN A 85 6.75 -16.30 5.58
CA ASN A 85 7.70 -17.23 4.99
C ASN A 85 7.60 -17.33 3.45
N ARG A 86 6.55 -16.75 2.85
CA ARG A 86 6.23 -16.87 1.41
C ARG A 86 6.19 -15.53 0.68
N THR A 87 5.94 -14.45 1.40
CA THR A 87 5.82 -13.09 0.86
C THR A 87 6.20 -12.06 1.91
N LYS A 88 6.44 -10.80 1.51
CA LYS A 88 6.59 -9.72 2.48
C LYS A 88 5.25 -9.41 3.13
N LEU A 89 5.22 -9.39 4.46
CA LEU A 89 4.01 -9.07 5.22
C LEU A 89 4.04 -7.61 5.70
N GLY A 90 3.02 -6.86 5.30
CA GLY A 90 2.77 -5.47 5.71
C GLY A 90 1.63 -5.35 6.72
N LEU A 91 1.79 -4.45 7.69
CA LEU A 91 0.72 -4.05 8.60
C LEU A 91 0.14 -2.72 8.15
N GLY A 92 -1.10 -2.73 7.71
CA GLY A 92 -1.91 -1.55 7.41
C GLY A 92 -2.34 -0.86 8.71
N ILE A 93 -2.08 0.42 8.82
CA ILE A 93 -2.47 1.23 9.99
C ILE A 93 -3.32 2.41 9.49
N GLU A 94 -4.60 2.34 9.79
CA GLU A 94 -5.56 3.39 9.45
C GLU A 94 -5.20 4.72 10.12
N PHE A 95 -5.52 5.83 9.46
CA PHE A 95 -5.19 7.16 9.96
C PHE A 95 -5.81 7.43 11.35
N ASN A 96 -7.04 7.00 11.56
CA ASN A 96 -7.79 7.24 12.80
C ASN A 96 -7.46 6.26 13.94
N VAL A 97 -6.68 5.19 13.68
CA VAL A 97 -6.26 4.24 14.71
C VAL A 97 -5.06 4.82 15.48
N PRO A 98 -5.10 4.88 16.82
CA PRO A 98 -3.96 5.33 17.61
C PRO A 98 -2.71 4.50 17.30
N LEU A 99 -1.62 5.17 16.93
CA LEU A 99 -0.37 4.49 16.55
C LEU A 99 0.17 3.63 17.70
N GLU A 100 0.01 4.09 18.92
CA GLU A 100 0.48 3.44 20.14
C GLU A 100 -0.08 2.02 20.31
N GLU A 101 -1.32 1.79 19.90
CA GLU A 101 -1.97 0.46 19.94
C GLU A 101 -1.35 -0.52 18.95
N MET A 102 -0.76 -0.01 17.88
CA MET A 102 -0.18 -0.82 16.79
C MET A 102 1.31 -1.14 17.00
N LEU A 103 2.01 -0.40 17.88
CA LEU A 103 3.45 -0.56 18.10
C LEU A 103 3.88 -2.01 18.40
N PRO A 104 3.17 -2.81 19.23
CA PRO A 104 3.55 -4.20 19.50
C PRO A 104 3.46 -5.12 18.25
N SER A 105 2.68 -4.72 17.27
CA SER A 105 2.47 -5.47 16.02
C SER A 105 3.53 -5.14 14.96
N ILE A 106 4.14 -3.96 15.02
CA ILE A 106 5.15 -3.52 14.04
C ILE A 106 6.35 -4.46 13.98
N ALA A 107 6.82 -4.96 15.14
CA ALA A 107 7.95 -5.89 15.20
C ALA A 107 7.67 -7.27 14.56
N LYS A 108 6.40 -7.60 14.29
CA LYS A 108 5.99 -8.90 13.74
C LYS A 108 5.95 -8.94 12.21
N VAL A 109 6.03 -7.78 11.56
CA VAL A 109 5.88 -7.63 10.11
C VAL A 109 7.18 -7.16 9.44
N ASP A 110 7.24 -7.21 8.11
CA ASP A 110 8.41 -6.77 7.35
C ASP A 110 8.38 -5.28 7.06
N PHE A 111 7.18 -4.71 6.95
CA PHE A 111 6.97 -3.28 6.73
C PHE A 111 5.64 -2.81 7.31
N ILE A 112 5.49 -1.50 7.44
CA ILE A 112 4.20 -0.90 7.79
C ILE A 112 3.67 -0.10 6.61
N HIS A 113 2.34 -0.06 6.52
CA HIS A 113 1.60 0.65 5.50
C HIS A 113 0.67 1.65 6.19
N LEU A 114 1.05 2.92 6.18
CA LEU A 114 0.33 3.99 6.86
C LEU A 114 -0.69 4.62 5.91
N MET A 115 -1.97 4.56 6.28
CA MET A 115 -3.01 5.28 5.56
C MET A 115 -2.93 6.77 5.86
N SER A 116 -2.88 7.60 4.81
CA SER A 116 -2.87 9.07 4.91
C SER A 116 -4.21 9.70 4.48
N ILE A 117 -5.30 8.93 4.61
CA ILE A 117 -6.68 9.34 4.38
C ILE A 117 -7.56 8.85 5.53
N ALA A 118 -8.65 9.55 5.81
CA ALA A 118 -9.54 9.21 6.92
C ALA A 118 -10.47 8.01 6.64
N GLN A 119 -10.76 7.72 5.39
CA GLN A 119 -11.63 6.63 4.95
C GLN A 119 -10.95 5.78 3.89
N MET A 120 -10.93 4.46 4.09
CA MET A 120 -10.40 3.47 3.14
C MET A 120 -11.49 2.94 2.20
N GLY A 121 -11.05 2.27 1.12
CA GLY A 121 -11.94 1.57 0.18
C GLY A 121 -12.42 2.40 -0.99
N GLU A 122 -12.07 3.68 -1.06
CA GLU A 122 -12.37 4.58 -2.16
C GLU A 122 -11.15 5.45 -2.49
N GLN A 123 -11.00 5.83 -3.75
CA GLN A 123 -9.95 6.74 -4.18
C GLN A 123 -10.44 8.20 -4.18
N GLY A 124 -9.48 9.15 -4.10
CA GLY A 124 -9.77 10.58 -4.21
C GLY A 124 -10.02 11.29 -2.89
N HIS A 125 -9.89 10.62 -1.76
CA HIS A 125 -9.95 11.26 -0.44
C HIS A 125 -8.81 12.26 -0.23
N PRO A 126 -9.05 13.35 0.55
CA PRO A 126 -8.03 14.32 0.86
C PRO A 126 -6.90 13.72 1.71
N PHE A 127 -5.70 14.24 1.48
CA PHE A 127 -4.52 13.86 2.26
C PHE A 127 -4.58 14.46 3.68
N GLU A 128 -4.35 13.61 4.67
CA GLU A 128 -4.31 13.98 6.07
C GLU A 128 -2.87 14.32 6.51
N SER A 129 -2.59 15.60 6.73
CA SER A 129 -1.23 16.08 7.07
C SER A 129 -0.69 15.55 8.41
N GLY A 130 -1.54 15.10 9.32
CA GLY A 130 -1.15 14.43 10.57
C GLY A 130 -0.30 13.19 10.37
N ILE A 131 -0.29 12.61 9.16
CA ILE A 131 0.57 11.47 8.81
C ILE A 131 2.06 11.79 8.98
N PHE A 132 2.49 13.03 8.78
CA PHE A 132 3.90 13.42 8.94
C PHE A 132 4.40 13.18 10.37
N ASP A 133 3.59 13.48 11.37
CA ASP A 133 3.97 13.27 12.77
C ASP A 133 3.90 11.78 13.15
N ARG A 134 2.98 11.02 12.54
CA ARG A 134 2.94 9.56 12.70
C ARG A 134 4.21 8.91 12.15
N ILE A 135 4.69 9.32 10.98
CA ILE A 135 5.95 8.84 10.38
C ILE A 135 7.14 9.11 11.29
N LYS A 136 7.26 10.34 11.84
CA LYS A 136 8.33 10.70 12.78
C LYS A 136 8.33 9.79 14.01
N LYS A 137 7.16 9.61 14.64
CA LYS A 137 7.01 8.71 15.81
C LYS A 137 7.42 7.28 15.49
N VAL A 138 7.08 6.76 14.30
CA VAL A 138 7.52 5.44 13.88
C VAL A 138 9.03 5.40 13.70
N ARG A 139 9.64 6.39 13.03
CA ARG A 139 11.08 6.46 12.80
C ARG A 139 11.87 6.55 14.10
N GLU A 140 11.36 7.25 15.10
CA GLU A 140 11.97 7.35 16.44
C GLU A 140 12.04 5.98 17.14
N LYS A 141 10.97 5.18 17.04
CA LYS A 141 10.87 3.87 17.72
C LYS A 141 11.40 2.71 16.88
N PHE A 142 11.27 2.78 15.58
CA PHE A 142 11.63 1.74 14.62
C PHE A 142 12.40 2.33 13.43
N PRO A 143 13.66 2.76 13.63
CA PRO A 143 14.42 3.51 12.62
C PRO A 143 14.61 2.75 11.30
N GLN A 144 14.64 1.41 11.35
CA GLN A 144 14.92 0.56 10.19
C GLN A 144 13.68 -0.05 9.54
N VAL A 145 12.48 0.10 10.10
CA VAL A 145 11.27 -0.49 9.51
C VAL A 145 10.98 0.16 8.16
N GLU A 146 10.65 -0.64 7.17
CA GLU A 146 10.19 -0.12 5.87
C GLU A 146 8.80 0.52 6.05
N ILE A 147 8.65 1.78 5.57
CA ILE A 147 7.39 2.52 5.64
C ILE A 147 6.85 2.72 4.23
N SER A 148 5.63 2.25 3.99
CA SER A 148 4.78 2.60 2.87
C SER A 148 3.72 3.59 3.33
N VAL A 149 3.36 4.56 2.50
CA VAL A 149 2.27 5.52 2.77
C VAL A 149 1.29 5.48 1.61
N ASP A 150 0.00 5.47 1.91
CA ASP A 150 -1.08 5.41 0.93
C ASP A 150 -2.21 6.38 1.24
N GLY A 151 -2.69 7.05 0.20
CA GLY A 151 -3.86 7.93 0.22
C GLY A 151 -3.53 9.41 0.01
N GLY A 152 -4.18 10.05 -0.95
CA GLY A 152 -4.11 11.49 -1.21
C GLY A 152 -2.74 12.04 -1.61
N ILE A 153 -1.78 11.18 -1.99
CA ILE A 153 -0.43 11.57 -2.38
C ILE A 153 -0.44 12.24 -3.74
N ASN A 154 0.26 13.35 -3.86
CA ASN A 154 0.30 14.19 -5.06
C ASN A 154 1.62 14.98 -5.17
N THR A 155 1.71 15.89 -6.15
CA THR A 155 2.90 16.73 -6.41
C THR A 155 3.30 17.64 -5.24
N ASP A 156 2.40 17.95 -4.34
CA ASP A 156 2.63 18.95 -3.28
C ASP A 156 3.14 18.31 -1.98
N ASN A 157 2.88 17.00 -1.77
CA ASN A 157 3.21 16.32 -0.52
C ASN A 157 4.22 15.17 -0.64
N TYR A 158 4.43 14.60 -1.85
CA TYR A 158 5.28 13.41 -2.04
C TYR A 158 6.73 13.62 -1.57
N GLN A 159 7.32 14.79 -1.87
CA GLN A 159 8.72 15.05 -1.51
C GLN A 159 8.92 15.06 0.01
N LYS A 160 8.01 15.72 0.74
CA LYS A 160 8.05 15.76 2.20
C LYS A 160 7.93 14.38 2.84
N LEU A 161 7.14 13.47 2.25
CA LEU A 161 7.07 12.07 2.68
C LEU A 161 8.41 11.36 2.49
N LEU A 162 9.05 11.55 1.33
CA LEU A 162 10.37 10.97 1.04
C LEU A 162 11.46 11.51 1.98
N ASP A 163 11.43 12.81 2.29
CA ASP A 163 12.39 13.47 3.21
C ASP A 163 12.26 12.95 4.65
N LEU A 164 11.07 12.48 5.04
CA LEU A 164 10.82 11.81 6.31
C LEU A 164 11.21 10.33 6.31
N GLY A 165 11.83 9.85 5.22
CA GLY A 165 12.33 8.48 5.13
C GLY A 165 11.28 7.44 4.76
N VAL A 166 10.17 7.84 4.12
CA VAL A 166 9.21 6.89 3.54
C VAL A 166 9.88 6.11 2.40
N ASN A 167 9.67 4.81 2.38
CA ASN A 167 10.29 3.89 1.43
C ASN A 167 9.44 3.72 0.17
N LYS A 168 8.10 3.68 0.32
CA LYS A 168 7.14 3.53 -0.78
C LYS A 168 6.01 4.55 -0.65
N LEU A 169 5.60 5.12 -1.76
CA LEU A 169 4.45 5.99 -1.91
C LEU A 169 3.44 5.30 -2.83
N VAL A 170 2.33 4.87 -2.27
CA VAL A 170 1.23 4.26 -3.01
C VAL A 170 0.30 5.37 -3.49
N VAL A 171 0.11 5.47 -4.80
CA VAL A 171 -0.56 6.62 -5.42
C VAL A 171 -1.68 6.14 -6.34
N GLY A 172 -2.92 6.43 -5.97
CA GLY A 172 -4.11 6.12 -6.77
C GLY A 172 -4.38 7.19 -7.83
N SER A 173 -5.45 7.94 -7.69
CA SER A 173 -5.94 8.94 -8.67
C SER A 173 -4.90 10.01 -9.07
N GLY A 174 -3.94 10.31 -8.19
CA GLY A 174 -2.84 11.26 -8.46
C GLY A 174 -1.67 10.70 -9.27
N PHE A 175 -1.62 9.39 -9.52
CA PHE A 175 -0.43 8.72 -10.06
C PHE A 175 0.04 9.30 -11.38
N LYS A 176 -0.83 9.38 -12.38
CA LYS A 176 -0.47 9.88 -13.73
C LYS A 176 0.12 11.29 -13.70
N LYS A 177 -0.46 12.18 -12.90
CA LYS A 177 0.02 13.57 -12.75
C LYS A 177 1.39 13.60 -12.08
N LEU A 178 1.55 12.88 -10.97
CA LEU A 178 2.81 12.80 -10.23
C LEU A 178 3.91 12.15 -11.07
N TRP A 179 3.63 11.01 -11.70
CA TRP A 179 4.59 10.31 -12.55
C TRP A 179 5.10 11.19 -13.69
N ASN A 180 4.18 11.83 -14.42
CA ASN A 180 4.54 12.74 -15.50
C ASN A 180 5.39 13.93 -15.02
N SER A 181 5.16 14.45 -13.82
CA SER A 181 5.96 15.55 -13.27
C SER A 181 7.40 15.15 -12.97
N LEU A 182 7.65 13.86 -12.75
CA LEU A 182 8.96 13.30 -12.40
C LEU A 182 9.72 12.74 -13.60
N THR A 183 9.02 12.36 -14.67
CA THR A 183 9.60 11.68 -15.84
C THR A 183 9.72 12.57 -17.08
N LYS A 184 8.86 13.58 -17.22
CA LYS A 184 8.96 14.55 -18.32
C LYS A 184 9.96 15.65 -17.93
N LYS A 185 11.22 15.42 -18.29
CA LYS A 185 12.24 16.48 -18.38
C LYS A 185 12.29 17.08 -19.79
#